data_11be9605c45619d03c589e3e0bf1eec4
#
_entry.id   11be9605c45619d03c589e3e0bf1eec4
#
_cell.length_a   1.000
_cell.length_b   1.000
_cell.length_c   1.000
_cell.angle_alpha   90.00
_cell.angle_beta   90.00
_cell.angle_gamma   90.00
#
_symmetry.space_group_name_H-M   'P 1'
#
loop_
_entity.id
_entity.type
_entity.pdbx_description
1 polymer ?
#
loop_
_entity_poly.entity_id
_entity_poly.type
_entity_poly.pdbx_seq_one_letter_code
_entity_poly.pdbx_strand_id
1 'polypeptide(L)'
;MSKIWRYGDHVDTDVIIPARYLNISDFKELAEHAMEDIDTTFAPNVKKDEIMVAGKNFGCGSSREHAPVVIKVKGIKCIIADSFARIFYRNAINIGLPVLEIGAEVEKIEKGDDVEVDLKTGEIRIVNKNLVIKTKPLPDFCQKIADCGGLVNYAKTQA
;
A
#
# COMPACT_ATOMS: atom_id res chain seq x y z
N MET A 1 10.63 4.40 -13.42
CA MET A 1 11.08 3.21 -12.70
C MET A 1 10.82 3.39 -11.23
N SER A 2 10.07 2.48 -10.63
CA SER A 2 9.66 2.64 -9.24
C SER A 2 10.43 1.69 -8.33
N LYS A 3 11.12 2.26 -7.36
CA LYS A 3 11.74 1.49 -6.27
C LYS A 3 10.66 0.80 -5.47
N ILE A 4 10.95 -0.41 -5.01
CA ILE A 4 10.03 -1.14 -4.15
C ILE A 4 10.56 -1.26 -2.72
N TRP A 5 9.61 -1.37 -1.80
CA TRP A 5 9.85 -1.67 -0.40
C TRP A 5 9.26 -3.06 -0.14
N ARG A 6 10.14 -4.05 0.06
CA ARG A 6 9.74 -5.48 0.14
C ARG A 6 9.70 -5.94 1.60
N TYR A 7 8.53 -6.41 2.02
CA TYR A 7 8.29 -6.94 3.36
C TYR A 7 7.75 -8.36 3.28
N GLY A 8 7.74 -9.06 4.40
CA GLY A 8 7.29 -10.45 4.49
C GLY A 8 5.80 -10.60 4.77
N ASP A 9 5.46 -11.75 5.35
CA ASP A 9 4.09 -12.10 5.72
C ASP A 9 3.68 -11.44 7.04
N HIS A 10 2.37 -11.30 7.24
CA HIS A 10 1.77 -10.87 8.50
C HIS A 10 2.29 -9.53 9.03
N VAL A 11 2.43 -8.57 8.13
CA VAL A 11 2.74 -7.18 8.52
C VAL A 11 1.47 -6.61 9.14
N ASP A 12 1.40 -6.58 10.48
CA ASP A 12 0.19 -6.14 11.15
C ASP A 12 0.13 -4.62 11.32
N THR A 13 -1.05 -4.12 11.67
CA THR A 13 -1.27 -2.68 11.77
C THR A 13 -0.43 -2.01 12.86
N ASP A 14 -0.10 -2.74 13.93
CA ASP A 14 0.77 -2.20 14.98
C ASP A 14 2.23 -2.07 14.53
N VAL A 15 2.64 -2.90 13.57
CA VAL A 15 3.96 -2.79 12.92
C VAL A 15 3.97 -1.63 11.93
N ILE A 16 2.88 -1.44 11.19
CA ILE A 16 2.76 -0.33 10.22
C ILE A 16 2.82 1.02 10.95
N ILE A 17 2.04 1.16 12.01
CA ILE A 17 2.09 2.34 12.88
C ILE A 17 1.84 1.93 14.33
N PRO A 18 2.88 1.97 15.19
CA PRO A 18 2.75 1.53 16.57
C PRO A 18 1.76 2.36 17.37
N ALA A 19 1.06 1.68 18.30
CA ALA A 19 0.05 2.31 19.16
C ALA A 19 0.60 3.50 19.95
N ARG A 20 1.88 3.46 20.33
CA ARG A 20 2.52 4.54 21.10
C ARG A 20 2.53 5.89 20.38
N TYR A 21 2.29 5.90 19.06
CA TYR A 21 2.27 7.14 18.27
C TYR A 21 0.87 7.62 17.91
N LEU A 22 -0.19 6.87 18.26
CA LEU A 22 -1.55 7.20 17.83
C LEU A 22 -2.12 8.47 18.49
N ASN A 23 -1.46 9.02 19.50
CA ASN A 23 -1.80 10.30 20.08
C ASN A 23 -1.34 11.50 19.22
N ILE A 24 -0.56 11.26 18.19
CA ILE A 24 -0.15 12.30 17.23
C ILE A 24 -1.32 12.56 16.28
N SER A 25 -1.85 13.77 16.26
CA SER A 25 -3.01 14.10 15.46
C SER A 25 -2.69 14.52 14.01
N ASP A 26 -1.48 15.01 13.77
CA ASP A 26 -1.04 15.38 12.42
C ASP A 26 -0.55 14.12 11.68
N PHE A 27 -1.21 13.76 10.60
CA PHE A 27 -0.86 12.56 9.83
C PHE A 27 0.54 12.63 9.21
N LYS A 28 1.02 13.81 8.84
CA LYS A 28 2.39 13.95 8.32
C LYS A 28 3.42 13.62 9.39
N GLU A 29 3.21 14.11 10.60
CA GLU A 29 4.07 13.81 11.72
C GLU A 29 3.98 12.33 12.10
N LEU A 30 2.75 11.79 12.15
CA LEU A 30 2.52 10.38 12.44
C LEU A 30 3.23 9.48 11.42
N ALA A 31 3.18 9.84 10.15
CA ALA A 31 3.77 9.06 9.06
C ALA A 31 5.30 8.96 9.15
N GLU A 32 5.96 9.87 9.86
CA GLU A 32 7.40 9.77 10.08
C GLU A 32 7.79 8.54 10.90
N HIS A 33 6.83 7.90 11.55
CA HIS A 33 7.03 6.67 12.33
C HIS A 33 6.54 5.42 11.60
N ALA A 34 6.11 5.55 10.34
CA ALA A 34 5.58 4.42 9.57
C ALA A 34 6.64 3.34 9.40
N MET A 35 6.27 2.09 9.65
CA MET A 35 7.12 0.91 9.52
C MET A 35 8.34 0.90 10.45
N GLU A 36 8.42 1.81 11.40
CA GLU A 36 9.61 2.04 12.24
C GLU A 36 10.08 0.77 12.96
N ASP A 37 9.14 -0.06 13.42
CA ASP A 37 9.48 -1.25 14.21
C ASP A 37 10.12 -2.38 13.38
N ILE A 38 9.98 -2.37 12.07
CA ILE A 38 10.58 -3.39 11.21
C ILE A 38 11.54 -2.81 10.17
N ASP A 39 11.47 -1.52 9.88
CA ASP A 39 12.33 -0.90 8.88
C ASP A 39 12.49 0.58 9.17
N THR A 40 13.55 0.93 9.87
CA THR A 40 13.87 2.32 10.22
C THR A 40 14.26 3.15 9.00
N THR A 41 14.52 2.51 7.85
CA THR A 41 14.94 3.22 6.64
C THR A 41 13.75 3.66 5.77
N PHE A 42 12.56 3.13 6.02
CA PHE A 42 11.40 3.40 5.18
C PHE A 42 10.96 4.88 5.27
N ALA A 43 10.55 5.33 6.44
CA ALA A 43 9.98 6.67 6.59
C ALA A 43 10.92 7.79 6.13
N PRO A 44 12.24 7.77 6.45
CA PRO A 44 13.12 8.85 6.01
C PRO A 44 13.52 8.78 4.53
N ASN A 45 13.37 7.64 3.87
CA ASN A 45 13.92 7.45 2.51
C ASN A 45 12.88 7.19 1.43
N VAL A 46 11.64 6.86 1.79
CA VAL A 46 10.60 6.58 0.79
C VAL A 46 10.27 7.85 0.00
N LYS A 47 10.12 7.68 -1.31
CA LYS A 47 9.80 8.77 -2.23
C LYS A 47 8.42 8.57 -2.84
N LYS A 48 7.85 9.66 -3.36
CA LYS A 48 6.56 9.62 -4.02
C LYS A 48 6.54 8.62 -5.17
N ASP A 49 5.44 7.91 -5.30
CA ASP A 49 5.17 6.92 -6.35
C ASP A 49 6.00 5.64 -6.27
N GLU A 50 6.71 5.43 -5.17
CA GLU A 50 7.33 4.13 -4.90
C GLU A 50 6.26 3.10 -4.49
N ILE A 51 6.60 1.83 -4.56
CA ILE A 51 5.65 0.72 -4.40
C ILE A 51 6.03 -0.12 -3.18
N MET A 52 5.03 -0.48 -2.38
CA MET A 52 5.23 -1.41 -1.27
C MET A 52 4.80 -2.81 -1.70
N VAL A 53 5.62 -3.81 -1.42
CA VAL A 53 5.37 -5.20 -1.77
C VAL A 53 5.50 -6.05 -0.52
N ALA A 54 4.53 -6.89 -0.24
CA ALA A 54 4.52 -7.72 0.96
C ALA A 54 3.94 -9.11 0.69
N GLY A 55 4.02 -9.98 1.67
CA GLY A 55 3.52 -11.33 1.57
C GLY A 55 2.05 -11.47 1.96
N LYS A 56 1.75 -12.51 2.74
CA LYS A 56 0.38 -12.86 3.13
C LYS A 56 -0.13 -11.98 4.26
N ASN A 57 -1.44 -11.77 4.26
CA ASN A 57 -2.18 -11.19 5.37
C ASN A 57 -1.67 -9.81 5.81
N PHE A 58 -1.37 -8.96 4.82
CA PHE A 58 -0.90 -7.59 5.08
C PHE A 58 -2.00 -6.76 5.75
N GLY A 59 -1.64 -6.04 6.80
CA GLY A 59 -2.57 -5.21 7.53
C GLY A 59 -3.41 -5.96 8.56
N CYS A 60 -2.99 -7.17 8.95
CA CYS A 60 -3.67 -7.95 10.00
C CYS A 60 -3.57 -7.24 11.36
N GLY A 61 -4.29 -7.77 12.34
CA GLY A 61 -4.31 -7.19 13.69
C GLY A 61 -5.51 -6.27 13.88
N SER A 62 -5.37 -5.26 14.73
CA SER A 62 -6.48 -4.36 15.03
C SER A 62 -6.82 -3.45 13.86
N SER A 63 -8.11 -3.07 13.76
CA SER A 63 -8.60 -2.23 12.67
C SER A 63 -8.20 -0.76 12.88
N ARG A 64 -6.99 -0.41 12.50
CA ARG A 64 -6.50 0.98 12.60
C ARG A 64 -6.60 1.66 11.26
N GLU A 65 -7.44 2.67 11.19
CA GLU A 65 -7.56 3.50 9.99
C GLU A 65 -6.27 4.27 9.70
N HIS A 66 -5.46 4.51 10.72
CA HIS A 66 -4.17 5.21 10.62
C HIS A 66 -3.17 4.44 9.75
N ALA A 67 -3.22 3.11 9.75
CA ALA A 67 -2.22 2.29 9.05
C ALA A 67 -2.15 2.59 7.55
N PRO A 68 -3.26 2.50 6.78
CA PRO A 68 -3.18 2.85 5.36
C PRO A 68 -2.92 4.34 5.14
N VAL A 69 -3.37 5.21 6.05
CA VAL A 69 -3.19 6.66 5.92
C VAL A 69 -1.70 7.02 5.94
N VAL A 70 -0.93 6.49 6.90
CA VAL A 70 0.50 6.82 7.00
C VAL A 70 1.29 6.32 5.80
N ILE A 71 0.92 5.17 5.23
CA ILE A 71 1.55 4.65 4.01
C ILE A 71 1.26 5.59 2.84
N LYS A 72 0.02 6.01 2.68
CA LYS A 72 -0.37 6.94 1.63
C LYS A 72 0.32 8.30 1.78
N VAL A 73 0.37 8.84 2.98
CA VAL A 73 1.01 10.14 3.26
C VAL A 73 2.49 10.11 2.89
N LYS A 74 3.17 8.97 3.07
CA LYS A 74 4.58 8.82 2.68
C LYS A 74 4.77 8.74 1.17
N GLY A 75 3.71 8.71 0.37
CA GLY A 75 3.78 8.79 -1.07
C GLY A 75 3.74 7.47 -1.81
N ILE A 76 3.49 6.36 -1.14
CA ILE A 76 3.37 5.05 -1.79
C ILE A 76 2.24 5.07 -2.82
N LYS A 77 2.55 4.65 -4.03
CA LYS A 77 1.61 4.60 -5.15
C LYS A 77 0.56 3.51 -4.95
N CYS A 78 1.00 2.33 -4.56
CA CYS A 78 0.13 1.18 -4.30
C CYS A 78 0.86 0.14 -3.44
N ILE A 79 0.08 -0.78 -2.87
CA ILE A 79 0.62 -1.93 -2.14
C ILE A 79 0.27 -3.18 -2.93
N ILE A 80 1.29 -4.00 -3.22
CA ILE A 80 1.13 -5.31 -3.86
C ILE A 80 1.40 -6.36 -2.80
N ALA A 81 0.49 -7.29 -2.59
CA ALA A 81 0.68 -8.34 -1.59
C ALA A 81 0.08 -9.67 -2.07
N ASP A 82 0.50 -10.76 -1.44
CA ASP A 82 -0.14 -12.07 -1.64
C ASP A 82 -1.61 -11.95 -1.23
N SER A 83 -1.86 -11.47 -0.03
CA SER A 83 -3.21 -11.23 0.47
C SER A 83 -3.22 -10.09 1.48
N PHE A 84 -4.42 -9.53 1.71
CA PHE A 84 -4.64 -8.46 2.68
C PHE A 84 -5.68 -8.89 3.70
N ALA A 85 -5.53 -8.40 4.94
CA ALA A 85 -6.60 -8.46 5.90
C ALA A 85 -7.78 -7.63 5.38
N ARG A 86 -9.00 -8.13 5.55
CA ARG A 86 -10.21 -7.54 4.95
C ARG A 86 -10.43 -6.09 5.35
N ILE A 87 -10.27 -5.79 6.64
CA ILE A 87 -10.50 -4.44 7.14
C ILE A 87 -9.46 -3.47 6.58
N PHE A 88 -8.19 -3.89 6.55
CA PHE A 88 -7.13 -3.07 5.95
C PHE A 88 -7.41 -2.78 4.48
N TYR A 89 -7.78 -3.80 3.71
CA TYR A 89 -8.12 -3.65 2.30
C TYR A 89 -9.20 -2.58 2.11
N ARG A 90 -10.28 -2.70 2.88
CA ARG A 90 -11.40 -1.74 2.81
C ARG A 90 -10.96 -0.33 3.18
N ASN A 91 -10.22 -0.18 4.28
CA ASN A 91 -9.76 1.13 4.73
C ASN A 91 -8.82 1.78 3.71
N ALA A 92 -7.93 1.00 3.11
CA ALA A 92 -7.02 1.49 2.08
C ALA A 92 -7.79 2.04 0.86
N ILE A 93 -8.75 1.27 0.35
CA ILE A 93 -9.57 1.72 -0.78
C ILE A 93 -10.34 3.00 -0.42
N ASN A 94 -10.90 3.07 0.79
CA ASN A 94 -11.68 4.24 1.21
C ASN A 94 -10.88 5.54 1.25
N ILE A 95 -9.58 5.46 1.50
CA ILE A 95 -8.72 6.66 1.51
C ILE A 95 -7.99 6.88 0.18
N GLY A 96 -8.24 6.05 -0.82
CA GLY A 96 -7.63 6.19 -2.13
C GLY A 96 -6.24 5.60 -2.25
N LEU A 97 -5.87 4.66 -1.39
CA LEU A 97 -4.61 3.91 -1.51
C LEU A 97 -4.89 2.60 -2.25
N PRO A 98 -4.44 2.46 -3.51
CA PRO A 98 -4.66 1.23 -4.26
C PRO A 98 -3.93 0.03 -3.66
N VAL A 99 -4.60 -1.12 -3.64
CA VAL A 99 -4.06 -2.38 -3.15
C VAL A 99 -4.33 -3.48 -4.18
N LEU A 100 -3.30 -4.26 -4.49
CA LEU A 100 -3.39 -5.35 -5.46
C LEU A 100 -3.03 -6.67 -4.78
N GLU A 101 -3.98 -7.59 -4.75
CA GLU A 101 -3.83 -8.92 -4.15
C GLU A 101 -3.51 -9.92 -5.27
N ILE A 102 -2.29 -10.45 -5.30
CA ILE A 102 -1.81 -11.24 -6.43
C ILE A 102 -1.46 -12.69 -6.08
N GLY A 103 -1.67 -13.10 -4.83
CA GLY A 103 -1.38 -14.47 -4.42
C GLY A 103 0.12 -14.79 -4.47
N ALA A 104 0.43 -16.05 -4.73
CA ALA A 104 1.81 -16.54 -4.72
C ALA A 104 2.73 -15.87 -5.74
N GLU A 105 2.19 -15.18 -6.74
CA GLU A 105 2.98 -14.44 -7.73
C GLU A 105 3.88 -13.38 -7.09
N VAL A 106 3.53 -12.92 -5.88
CA VAL A 106 4.33 -11.93 -5.15
C VAL A 106 5.75 -12.42 -4.87
N GLU A 107 5.96 -13.73 -4.77
CA GLU A 107 7.28 -14.30 -4.54
C GLU A 107 8.28 -13.98 -5.67
N LYS A 108 7.78 -13.65 -6.85
CA LYS A 108 8.61 -13.27 -7.99
C LYS A 108 9.18 -11.86 -7.87
N ILE A 109 8.67 -11.06 -6.94
CA ILE A 109 9.11 -9.69 -6.72
C ILE A 109 10.05 -9.66 -5.51
N GLU A 110 11.30 -9.29 -5.73
CA GLU A 110 12.33 -9.30 -4.70
C GLU A 110 12.80 -7.88 -4.40
N LYS A 111 13.43 -7.72 -3.24
CA LYS A 111 14.05 -6.44 -2.86
C LYS A 111 15.06 -6.02 -3.93
N GLY A 112 14.98 -4.77 -4.34
CA GLY A 112 15.87 -4.23 -5.37
C GLY A 112 15.33 -4.36 -6.79
N ASP A 113 14.22 -5.05 -6.99
CA ASP A 113 13.59 -5.13 -8.31
C ASP A 113 13.02 -3.77 -8.71
N ASP A 114 12.98 -3.57 -10.02
CA ASP A 114 12.40 -2.39 -10.64
C ASP A 114 11.02 -2.76 -11.16
N VAL A 115 9.98 -2.17 -10.58
CA VAL A 115 8.60 -2.58 -10.83
C VAL A 115 7.77 -1.41 -11.37
N GLU A 116 7.02 -1.67 -12.43
CA GLU A 116 6.03 -0.75 -12.96
C GLU A 116 4.64 -1.36 -12.82
N VAL A 117 3.66 -0.56 -12.44
CA VAL A 117 2.29 -1.02 -12.24
C VAL A 117 1.31 -0.17 -13.05
N ASP A 118 0.46 -0.83 -13.83
CA ASP A 118 -0.70 -0.19 -14.46
C ASP A 118 -1.95 -0.59 -13.68
N LEU A 119 -2.47 0.34 -12.89
CA LEU A 119 -3.64 0.10 -12.04
C LEU A 119 -4.92 -0.13 -12.84
N LYS A 120 -4.99 0.38 -14.06
CA LYS A 120 -6.19 0.25 -14.91
C LYS A 120 -6.32 -1.14 -15.50
N THR A 121 -5.19 -1.74 -15.87
CA THR A 121 -5.18 -3.07 -16.52
C THR A 121 -4.85 -4.20 -15.54
N GLY A 122 -4.27 -3.86 -14.38
CA GLY A 122 -3.80 -4.86 -13.43
C GLY A 122 -2.47 -5.49 -13.82
N GLU A 123 -1.73 -4.87 -14.73
CA GLU A 123 -0.44 -5.39 -15.17
C GLU A 123 0.69 -4.89 -14.27
N ILE A 124 1.50 -5.84 -13.79
CA ILE A 124 2.68 -5.56 -12.97
C ILE A 124 3.89 -6.04 -13.76
N ARG A 125 4.80 -5.13 -14.07
CA ARG A 125 5.99 -5.44 -14.85
C ARG A 125 7.23 -5.37 -13.97
N ILE A 126 7.98 -6.46 -13.89
CA ILE A 126 9.28 -6.49 -13.22
C ILE A 126 10.33 -6.28 -14.30
N VAL A 127 10.77 -5.04 -14.46
CA VAL A 127 11.57 -4.61 -15.62
C VAL A 127 12.90 -5.33 -15.70
N ASN A 128 13.62 -5.41 -14.59
CA ASN A 128 14.95 -6.03 -14.54
C ASN A 128 14.93 -7.54 -14.75
N LYS A 129 13.77 -8.17 -14.62
CA LYS A 129 13.59 -9.63 -14.85
C LYS A 129 12.87 -9.93 -16.15
N ASN A 130 12.44 -8.89 -16.87
CA ASN A 130 11.67 -9.03 -18.09
C ASN A 130 10.42 -9.92 -17.87
N LEU A 131 9.74 -9.72 -16.75
CA LEU A 131 8.63 -10.54 -16.30
C LEU A 131 7.38 -9.67 -16.14
N VAL A 132 6.24 -10.19 -16.58
CA VAL A 132 4.94 -9.52 -16.45
C VAL A 132 4.00 -10.41 -15.64
N ILE A 133 3.39 -9.82 -14.61
CA ILE A 133 2.36 -10.47 -13.80
C ILE A 133 1.04 -9.77 -14.12
N LYS A 134 0.06 -10.54 -14.55
CA LYS A 134 -1.29 -10.02 -14.81
C LYS A 134 -2.18 -10.38 -13.62
N THR A 135 -2.81 -9.38 -13.05
CA THR A 135 -3.77 -9.58 -11.97
C THR A 135 -5.07 -8.88 -12.34
N LYS A 136 -6.12 -9.12 -11.57
CA LYS A 136 -7.36 -8.40 -11.75
C LYS A 136 -7.13 -6.94 -11.40
N PRO A 137 -7.51 -6.00 -12.30
CA PRO A 137 -7.46 -4.59 -11.96
C PRO A 137 -8.43 -4.29 -10.82
N LEU A 138 -8.22 -3.16 -10.15
CA LEU A 138 -9.21 -2.69 -9.18
C LEU A 138 -10.56 -2.52 -9.90
N PRO A 139 -11.68 -2.89 -9.26
CA PRO A 139 -13.00 -2.58 -9.82
C PRO A 139 -13.13 -1.10 -10.16
N ASP A 140 -13.90 -0.77 -11.20
CA ASP A 140 -14.06 0.63 -11.65
C ASP A 140 -14.43 1.58 -10.52
N PHE A 141 -15.31 1.15 -9.63
CA PHE A 141 -15.72 1.95 -8.47
C PHE A 141 -14.51 2.25 -7.57
N CYS A 142 -13.68 1.24 -7.29
CA CYS A 142 -12.48 1.42 -6.46
C CYS A 142 -11.46 2.33 -7.14
N GLN A 143 -11.29 2.22 -8.46
CA GLN A 143 -10.40 3.10 -9.22
C GLN A 143 -10.85 4.55 -9.15
N LYS A 144 -12.16 4.79 -9.25
CA LYS A 144 -12.73 6.13 -9.15
C LYS A 144 -12.49 6.73 -7.75
N ILE A 145 -12.66 5.93 -6.71
CA ILE A 145 -12.37 6.38 -5.34
C ILE A 145 -10.90 6.74 -5.20
N ALA A 146 -9.99 5.91 -5.72
CA ALA A 146 -8.55 6.16 -5.68
C ALA A 146 -8.18 7.43 -6.43
N ASP A 147 -8.73 7.62 -7.63
CA ASP A 147 -8.48 8.80 -8.46
C ASP A 147 -8.94 10.09 -7.77
N CYS A 148 -10.01 10.03 -6.98
CA CYS A 148 -10.52 11.16 -6.22
C CYS A 148 -9.78 11.41 -4.90
N GLY A 149 -8.87 10.50 -4.51
CA GLY A 149 -8.15 10.60 -3.25
C GLY A 149 -8.89 10.06 -2.05
N GLY A 150 -9.94 9.25 -2.25
CA GLY A 150 -10.68 8.57 -1.19
C GLY A 150 -12.19 8.69 -1.34
N LEU A 151 -12.91 7.92 -0.53
CA LEU A 151 -14.37 7.81 -0.61
C LEU A 151 -15.08 9.15 -0.32
N VAL A 152 -14.62 9.90 0.66
CA VAL A 152 -15.22 11.20 1.00
C VAL A 152 -15.14 12.15 -0.19
N ASN A 153 -13.98 12.24 -0.83
CA ASN A 153 -13.81 13.08 -2.01
C ASN A 153 -14.65 12.59 -3.18
N TYR A 154 -14.74 11.27 -3.38
CA TYR A 154 -15.57 10.68 -4.42
C TYR A 154 -17.05 11.05 -4.22
N ALA A 155 -17.55 10.93 -2.99
CA ALA A 155 -18.94 11.31 -2.66
C ALA A 155 -19.21 12.78 -2.99
N LYS A 156 -18.27 13.68 -2.74
CA LYS A 156 -18.39 15.10 -3.07
C LYS A 156 -18.54 15.34 -4.57
N THR A 157 -17.87 14.52 -5.41
CA THR A 157 -17.96 14.68 -6.86
C THR A 157 -19.30 14.17 -7.43
N GLN A 158 -20.03 13.34 -6.68
CA GLN A 158 -21.31 12.77 -7.09
C GLN A 158 -22.51 13.60 -6.60
N ALA A 159 -22.25 14.59 -5.75
CA ALA A 159 -23.32 15.43 -5.19
C ALA A 159 -23.83 16.47 -6.18
#